data_07f58603d4566b124e02a653d6d85711
#
_entry.id   07f58603d4566b124e02a653d6d85711
#
_cell.length_a   1.000
_cell.length_b   1.000
_cell.length_c   1.000
_cell.angle_alpha   90.00
_cell.angle_beta   90.00
_cell.angle_gamma   90.00
#
_symmetry.space_group_name_H-M   'P 1'
#
loop_
_entity.id
_entity.type
_entity.pdbx_description
1 polymer ?
#
loop_
_entity_poly.entity_id
_entity_poly.type
_entity_poly.pdbx_seq_one_letter_code
_entity_poly.pdbx_strand_id
1 'polypeptide(L)'
;GIHTGDSVVVAPSQTLTDHEYQMLRTAALDIITELGIEGGCNCQFALKPDSFDYAVIEVNPRVSRSSALASKATGYPIAKVATKIAIGYTLDEITNDVTGKTCACFEPALDYIVVKYPKWPFDKFVYADKSLGTQMMATGEVMSIGNSFEAAMMKAVSSIELGMDTLTHKPFEELSDDEIVDHMHVQDAERVFCVYEALKRGIDHETIWKITKI
;
A
#
# COMPACT_ATOMS: atom_id res chain seq x y z
N GLY A 1 -8.21 -1.12 -1.42
CA GLY A 1 -8.48 -1.17 -2.87
C GLY A 1 -8.51 -2.60 -3.38
N ILE A 2 -9.12 -2.81 -4.54
CA ILE A 2 -9.19 -4.15 -5.17
C ILE A 2 -7.89 -4.43 -5.93
N HIS A 3 -7.32 -3.42 -6.58
CA HIS A 3 -6.05 -3.51 -7.28
C HIS A 3 -4.92 -2.84 -6.49
N THR A 4 -3.73 -3.45 -6.45
CA THR A 4 -2.58 -2.94 -5.69
C THR A 4 -2.16 -1.53 -6.12
N GLY A 5 -2.25 -1.23 -7.41
CA GLY A 5 -1.95 0.10 -7.97
C GLY A 5 -2.91 1.18 -7.48
N ASP A 6 -4.16 0.83 -7.20
CA ASP A 6 -5.23 1.73 -6.75
C ASP A 6 -5.41 1.72 -5.22
N SER A 7 -4.53 1.07 -4.48
CA SER A 7 -4.61 0.97 -3.02
C SER A 7 -3.72 1.99 -2.33
N VAL A 8 -4.24 2.60 -1.25
CA VAL A 8 -3.40 3.23 -0.25
C VAL A 8 -2.65 2.14 0.50
N VAL A 9 -1.34 2.28 0.63
CA VAL A 9 -0.48 1.27 1.26
C VAL A 9 0.34 1.93 2.36
N VAL A 10 0.47 1.24 3.48
CA VAL A 10 1.27 1.68 4.62
C VAL A 10 2.35 0.64 4.94
N ALA A 11 3.54 1.11 5.26
CA ALA A 11 4.65 0.31 5.74
C ALA A 11 5.33 1.00 6.94
N PRO A 12 5.76 0.25 7.97
CA PRO A 12 5.52 -1.18 8.17
C PRO A 12 4.03 -1.50 8.33
N SER A 13 3.66 -2.79 8.30
CA SER A 13 2.27 -3.22 8.53
C SER A 13 1.77 -2.71 9.88
N GLN A 14 0.58 -2.07 9.88
CA GLN A 14 0.01 -1.44 11.09
C GLN A 14 -1.02 -2.34 11.78
N THR A 15 -1.61 -3.29 11.05
CA THR A 15 -2.77 -4.07 11.52
C THR A 15 -2.49 -5.55 11.70
N LEU A 16 -1.34 -6.05 11.24
CA LEU A 16 -0.95 -7.43 11.46
C LEU A 16 -0.26 -7.60 12.81
N THR A 17 -0.58 -8.68 13.50
CA THR A 17 0.24 -9.17 14.61
C THR A 17 1.57 -9.70 14.10
N ASP A 18 2.57 -9.81 14.96
CA ASP A 18 3.86 -10.40 14.59
C ASP A 18 3.71 -11.84 14.06
N HIS A 19 2.83 -12.63 14.67
CA HIS A 19 2.56 -13.99 14.23
C HIS A 19 1.97 -14.06 12.81
N GLU A 20 1.01 -13.20 12.49
CA GLU A 20 0.43 -13.10 11.14
C GLU A 20 1.47 -12.65 10.12
N TYR A 21 2.27 -11.67 10.48
CA TYR A 21 3.36 -11.18 9.62
C TYR A 21 4.38 -12.28 9.33
N GLN A 22 4.85 -13.00 10.35
CA GLN A 22 5.82 -14.09 10.18
C GLN A 22 5.25 -15.26 9.38
N MET A 23 3.98 -15.58 9.57
CA MET A 23 3.28 -16.59 8.77
C MET A 23 3.28 -16.23 7.28
N LEU A 24 2.86 -15.01 6.93
CA LEU A 24 2.84 -14.55 5.54
C LEU A 24 4.26 -14.43 4.95
N ARG A 25 5.22 -14.01 5.77
CA ARG A 25 6.63 -13.95 5.37
C ARG A 25 7.17 -15.36 5.04
N THR A 26 6.90 -16.34 5.89
CA THR A 26 7.29 -17.73 5.65
C THR A 26 6.65 -18.26 4.37
N ALA A 27 5.33 -18.05 4.19
CA ALA A 27 4.64 -18.44 2.97
C ALA A 27 5.25 -17.81 1.70
N ALA A 28 5.65 -16.54 1.76
CA ALA A 28 6.32 -15.89 0.63
C ALA A 28 7.67 -16.53 0.30
N LEU A 29 8.48 -16.86 1.32
CA LEU A 29 9.77 -17.52 1.14
C LEU A 29 9.61 -18.93 0.57
N ASP A 30 8.64 -19.71 1.06
CA ASP A 30 8.34 -21.06 0.57
C ASP A 30 7.91 -21.03 -0.90
N ILE A 31 7.02 -20.09 -1.28
CA ILE A 31 6.57 -19.91 -2.66
C ILE A 31 7.74 -19.59 -3.59
N ILE A 32 8.59 -18.63 -3.20
CA ILE A 32 9.74 -18.21 -4.02
C ILE A 32 10.73 -19.35 -4.18
N THR A 33 10.97 -20.10 -3.13
CA THR A 33 11.87 -21.26 -3.12
C THR A 33 11.35 -22.38 -4.01
N GLU A 34 10.08 -22.75 -3.86
CA GLU A 34 9.44 -23.79 -4.66
C GLU A 34 9.36 -23.46 -6.14
N LEU A 35 9.15 -22.20 -6.47
CA LEU A 35 9.14 -21.73 -7.86
C LEU A 35 10.54 -21.50 -8.44
N GLY A 36 11.61 -21.63 -7.65
CA GLY A 36 12.98 -21.40 -8.08
C GLY A 36 13.22 -19.95 -8.57
N ILE A 37 12.59 -18.97 -7.94
CA ILE A 37 12.70 -17.57 -8.35
C ILE A 37 14.03 -17.00 -7.82
N GLU A 38 14.89 -16.57 -8.74
CA GLU A 38 16.12 -15.86 -8.43
C GLU A 38 15.97 -14.37 -8.78
N GLY A 39 16.16 -13.50 -7.79
CA GLY A 39 16.06 -12.04 -7.96
C GLY A 39 14.84 -11.42 -7.31
N GLY A 40 14.34 -10.31 -7.89
CA GLY A 40 13.23 -9.57 -7.32
C GLY A 40 11.87 -10.24 -7.56
N CYS A 41 11.05 -10.33 -6.50
CA CYS A 41 9.70 -10.85 -6.57
C CYS A 41 8.75 -10.03 -5.70
N ASN A 42 7.48 -10.00 -6.07
CA ASN A 42 6.39 -9.45 -5.28
C ASN A 42 5.34 -10.52 -5.06
N CYS A 43 5.05 -10.83 -3.78
CA CYS A 43 3.96 -11.70 -3.39
C CYS A 43 2.85 -10.87 -2.74
N GLN A 44 1.61 -11.12 -3.13
CA GLN A 44 0.45 -10.44 -2.58
C GLN A 44 -0.49 -11.45 -1.93
N PHE A 45 -0.87 -11.15 -0.69
CA PHE A 45 -1.75 -12.00 0.11
C PHE A 45 -3.01 -11.24 0.52
N ALA A 46 -4.09 -11.98 0.74
CA ALA A 46 -5.26 -11.54 1.49
C ALA A 46 -5.38 -12.39 2.75
N LEU A 47 -5.31 -11.76 3.91
CA LEU A 47 -5.52 -12.41 5.20
C LEU A 47 -6.98 -12.19 5.61
N LYS A 48 -7.64 -13.26 6.08
CA LYS A 48 -8.98 -13.19 6.61
C LYS A 48 -8.93 -12.59 8.03
N PRO A 49 -9.75 -11.57 8.32
CA PRO A 49 -9.83 -11.01 9.67
C PRO A 49 -10.12 -12.09 10.72
N ASP A 50 -9.52 -11.98 11.88
CA ASP A 50 -9.71 -12.86 13.04
C ASP A 50 -9.42 -14.36 12.78
N SER A 51 -8.58 -14.65 11.80
CA SER A 51 -8.22 -16.00 11.39
C SER A 51 -6.79 -16.01 10.84
N PHE A 52 -6.16 -17.19 10.82
CA PHE A 52 -4.91 -17.41 10.12
C PHE A 52 -5.11 -17.92 8.68
N ASP A 53 -6.36 -17.93 8.20
CA ASP A 53 -6.64 -18.27 6.81
C ASP A 53 -6.19 -17.15 5.89
N TYR A 54 -5.43 -17.45 4.86
CA TYR A 54 -5.02 -16.48 3.86
C TYR A 54 -5.15 -17.05 2.44
N ALA A 55 -5.24 -16.15 1.49
CA ALA A 55 -5.19 -16.48 0.07
C ALA A 55 -3.99 -15.79 -0.59
N VAL A 56 -3.32 -16.51 -1.47
CA VAL A 56 -2.33 -15.91 -2.38
C VAL A 56 -3.09 -15.28 -3.53
N ILE A 57 -2.97 -13.97 -3.67
CA ILE A 57 -3.63 -13.21 -4.75
C ILE A 57 -2.82 -13.32 -6.04
N GLU A 58 -1.52 -12.99 -5.95
CA GLU A 58 -0.61 -13.09 -7.09
C GLU A 58 0.86 -13.16 -6.63
N VAL A 59 1.69 -13.72 -7.51
CA VAL A 59 3.14 -13.74 -7.38
C VAL A 59 3.75 -13.21 -8.67
N ASN A 60 4.54 -12.15 -8.56
CA ASN A 60 5.15 -11.47 -9.71
C ASN A 60 6.68 -11.58 -9.64
N PRO A 61 7.32 -12.52 -10.34
CA PRO A 61 8.78 -12.73 -10.31
C PRO A 61 9.49 -11.68 -11.19
N ARG A 62 9.40 -10.45 -10.80
CA ARG A 62 10.02 -9.31 -11.50
C ARG A 62 10.25 -8.13 -10.56
N VAL A 63 11.17 -7.27 -10.90
CA VAL A 63 11.28 -5.92 -10.33
C VAL A 63 10.25 -5.02 -11.02
N SER A 64 9.54 -4.23 -10.24
CA SER A 64 8.43 -3.39 -10.71
C SER A 64 8.45 -2.01 -10.04
N ARG A 65 7.44 -1.19 -10.35
CA ARG A 65 7.25 0.10 -9.71
C ARG A 65 7.10 -0.03 -8.18
N SER A 66 6.38 -1.05 -7.71
CA SER A 66 6.27 -1.33 -6.27
C SER A 66 7.61 -1.67 -5.62
N SER A 67 8.50 -2.37 -6.35
CA SER A 67 9.87 -2.65 -5.87
C SER A 67 10.70 -1.38 -5.77
N ALA A 68 10.54 -0.44 -6.71
CA ALA A 68 11.20 0.87 -6.64
C ALA A 68 10.73 1.67 -5.42
N LEU A 69 9.42 1.66 -5.12
CA LEU A 69 8.89 2.29 -3.92
C LEU A 69 9.38 1.62 -2.64
N ALA A 70 9.39 0.28 -2.59
CA ALA A 70 9.93 -0.47 -1.46
C ALA A 70 11.41 -0.14 -1.23
N SER A 71 12.21 -0.07 -2.29
CA SER A 71 13.63 0.34 -2.21
C SER A 71 13.77 1.74 -1.65
N LYS A 72 12.93 2.67 -2.08
CA LYS A 72 12.93 4.06 -1.61
C LYS A 72 12.48 4.18 -0.16
N ALA A 73 11.49 3.37 0.24
CA ALA A 73 10.97 3.33 1.59
C ALA A 73 11.98 2.75 2.59
N THR A 74 12.72 1.73 2.20
CA THR A 74 13.59 0.94 3.10
C THR A 74 15.08 1.28 2.99
N GLY A 75 15.47 1.96 1.91
CA GLY A 75 16.89 2.13 1.56
C GLY A 75 17.51 0.87 0.92
N TYR A 76 16.82 -0.27 0.93
CA TYR A 76 17.34 -1.52 0.37
C TYR A 76 17.20 -1.52 -1.17
N PRO A 77 18.30 -1.55 -1.93
CA PRO A 77 18.28 -1.33 -3.39
C PRO A 77 17.92 -2.62 -4.14
N ILE A 78 16.63 -2.98 -4.17
CA ILE A 78 16.13 -4.26 -4.73
C ILE A 78 16.63 -4.48 -6.16
N ALA A 79 16.57 -3.48 -7.04
CA ALA A 79 17.00 -3.63 -8.43
C ALA A 79 18.51 -3.92 -8.55
N LYS A 80 19.33 -3.24 -7.75
CA LYS A 80 20.80 -3.47 -7.72
C LYS A 80 21.13 -4.88 -7.22
N VAL A 81 20.47 -5.31 -6.16
CA VAL A 81 20.65 -6.67 -5.61
C VAL A 81 20.18 -7.71 -6.62
N ALA A 82 18.99 -7.56 -7.20
CA ALA A 82 18.48 -8.46 -8.23
C ALA A 82 19.41 -8.55 -9.46
N THR A 83 20.03 -7.44 -9.87
CA THR A 83 21.02 -7.45 -10.96
C THR A 83 22.27 -8.24 -10.58
N LYS A 84 22.77 -8.11 -9.36
CA LYS A 84 23.93 -8.89 -8.90
C LYS A 84 23.62 -10.38 -8.83
N ILE A 85 22.41 -10.75 -8.35
CA ILE A 85 21.96 -12.15 -8.36
C ILE A 85 21.93 -12.70 -9.79
N ALA A 86 21.41 -11.92 -10.75
CA ALA A 86 21.34 -12.33 -12.17
C ALA A 86 22.70 -12.60 -12.82
N ILE A 87 23.79 -12.06 -12.29
CA ILE A 87 25.17 -12.33 -12.75
C ILE A 87 25.92 -13.33 -11.85
N GLY A 88 25.20 -14.02 -10.95
CA GLY A 88 25.68 -15.18 -10.20
C GLY A 88 26.14 -14.92 -8.77
N TYR A 89 25.94 -13.70 -8.22
CA TYR A 89 26.21 -13.45 -6.80
C TYR A 89 25.10 -14.01 -5.91
N THR A 90 25.47 -14.53 -4.74
CA THR A 90 24.55 -14.87 -3.68
C THR A 90 24.33 -13.70 -2.72
N LEU A 91 23.25 -13.72 -1.93
CA LEU A 91 22.92 -12.61 -1.03
C LEU A 91 23.98 -12.36 0.06
N ASP A 92 24.68 -13.39 0.50
CA ASP A 92 25.78 -13.30 1.47
C ASP A 92 27.05 -12.68 0.90
N GLU A 93 27.26 -12.78 -0.43
CA GLU A 93 28.37 -12.15 -1.14
C GLU A 93 28.12 -10.66 -1.47
N ILE A 94 26.84 -10.23 -1.44
CA ILE A 94 26.43 -8.87 -1.74
C ILE A 94 26.47 -8.02 -0.46
N THR A 95 27.24 -6.95 -0.44
CA THR A 95 27.24 -6.01 0.68
C THR A 95 25.90 -5.28 0.76
N ASN A 96 25.35 -5.17 1.96
CA ASN A 96 24.16 -4.39 2.25
C ASN A 96 24.49 -2.90 2.17
N ASP A 97 23.87 -2.19 1.22
CA ASP A 97 24.16 -0.77 0.98
C ASP A 97 23.67 0.15 2.12
N VAL A 98 22.71 -0.30 2.94
CA VAL A 98 22.20 0.49 4.07
C VAL A 98 23.19 0.49 5.22
N THR A 99 23.74 -0.65 5.56
CA THR A 99 24.66 -0.80 6.69
C THR A 99 26.12 -0.61 6.29
N GLY A 100 26.46 -0.89 5.03
CA GLY A 100 27.83 -0.87 4.52
C GLY A 100 28.76 -1.95 5.10
N LYS A 101 28.26 -2.80 6.02
CA LYS A 101 29.08 -3.77 6.76
C LYS A 101 28.49 -5.17 6.75
N THR A 102 27.20 -5.31 6.66
CA THR A 102 26.50 -6.60 6.62
C THR A 102 26.24 -7.04 5.18
N CYS A 103 25.74 -8.26 5.00
CA CYS A 103 25.36 -8.77 3.69
C CYS A 103 23.91 -8.43 3.34
N ALA A 104 23.52 -8.63 2.08
CA ALA A 104 22.18 -8.34 1.58
C ALA A 104 21.09 -9.32 2.11
N CYS A 105 21.48 -10.34 2.90
CA CYS A 105 20.55 -11.23 3.59
C CYS A 105 19.76 -10.55 4.73
N PHE A 106 20.27 -9.43 5.27
CA PHE A 106 19.61 -8.71 6.36
C PHE A 106 18.42 -7.91 5.85
N GLU A 107 17.26 -8.22 6.36
CA GLU A 107 16.02 -7.52 6.03
C GLU A 107 16.02 -6.11 6.62
N PRO A 108 15.49 -5.11 5.90
CA PRO A 108 15.35 -3.75 6.43
C PRO A 108 14.30 -3.70 7.53
N ALA A 109 14.57 -2.90 8.56
CA ALA A 109 13.62 -2.55 9.61
C ALA A 109 13.30 -1.05 9.52
N LEU A 110 12.03 -0.68 9.70
CA LEU A 110 11.56 0.69 9.64
C LEU A 110 11.15 1.17 11.03
N ASP A 111 11.67 2.33 11.45
CA ASP A 111 11.28 3.06 12.65
C ASP A 111 10.45 4.32 12.35
N TYR A 112 9.97 4.43 11.11
CA TYR A 112 9.09 5.48 10.58
C TYR A 112 7.96 4.86 9.77
N ILE A 113 6.93 5.65 9.51
CA ILE A 113 5.78 5.24 8.72
C ILE A 113 5.92 5.76 7.29
N VAL A 114 5.70 4.88 6.33
CA VAL A 114 5.65 5.21 4.91
C VAL A 114 4.23 4.99 4.42
N VAL A 115 3.65 5.99 3.75
CA VAL A 115 2.35 5.88 3.07
C VAL A 115 2.56 6.08 1.58
N LYS A 116 2.09 5.12 0.78
CA LYS A 116 1.90 5.26 -0.66
C LYS A 116 0.45 5.64 -0.92
N TYR A 117 0.22 6.73 -1.65
CA TYR A 117 -1.12 7.16 -2.06
C TYR A 117 -1.20 7.19 -3.60
N PRO A 118 -2.18 6.54 -4.24
CA PRO A 118 -2.31 6.56 -5.69
C PRO A 118 -2.86 7.90 -6.18
N LYS A 119 -2.49 8.28 -7.39
CA LYS A 119 -3.07 9.44 -8.08
C LYS A 119 -3.87 8.94 -9.28
N TRP A 120 -5.15 9.32 -9.30
CA TRP A 120 -6.04 9.04 -10.42
C TRP A 120 -6.21 10.29 -11.28
N PRO A 121 -6.25 10.17 -12.61
CA PRO A 121 -6.33 11.31 -13.52
C PRO A 121 -7.76 11.78 -13.77
N PHE A 122 -8.67 11.60 -12.83
CA PHE A 122 -10.10 11.95 -13.00
C PHE A 122 -10.37 13.45 -13.04
N ASP A 123 -9.41 14.27 -12.59
CA ASP A 123 -9.38 15.71 -12.79
C ASP A 123 -9.22 16.09 -14.26
N LYS A 124 -8.53 15.26 -15.05
CA LYS A 124 -8.30 15.45 -16.49
C LYS A 124 -9.33 14.75 -17.36
N PHE A 125 -9.84 13.61 -16.91
CA PHE A 125 -10.80 12.79 -17.64
C PHE A 125 -12.17 12.81 -16.96
N VAL A 126 -12.82 13.96 -17.02
CA VAL A 126 -14.09 14.24 -16.30
C VAL A 126 -15.26 13.34 -16.69
N TYR A 127 -15.22 12.72 -17.86
CA TYR A 127 -16.24 11.80 -18.35
C TYR A 127 -15.87 10.31 -18.13
N ALA A 128 -14.71 10.03 -17.53
CA ALA A 128 -14.34 8.65 -17.21
C ALA A 128 -15.18 8.11 -16.05
N ASP A 129 -15.44 6.82 -16.07
CA ASP A 129 -15.97 6.12 -14.90
C ASP A 129 -14.93 6.17 -13.78
N LYS A 130 -15.31 6.68 -12.62
CA LYS A 130 -14.45 6.84 -11.44
C LYS A 130 -14.45 5.62 -10.52
N SER A 131 -15.27 4.62 -10.82
CA SER A 131 -15.34 3.40 -10.02
C SER A 131 -14.05 2.61 -10.11
N LEU A 132 -13.57 2.12 -8.95
CA LEU A 132 -12.35 1.32 -8.84
C LEU A 132 -12.70 -0.15 -8.79
N GLY A 133 -12.00 -0.95 -9.59
CA GLY A 133 -12.24 -2.38 -9.71
C GLY A 133 -10.94 -3.18 -9.81
N THR A 134 -11.01 -4.31 -10.52
CA THR A 134 -9.86 -5.20 -10.72
C THR A 134 -8.84 -4.66 -11.72
N GLN A 135 -9.22 -3.66 -12.51
CA GLN A 135 -8.35 -2.99 -13.47
C GLN A 135 -7.72 -1.75 -12.82
N MET A 136 -6.42 -1.58 -13.00
CA MET A 136 -5.70 -0.42 -12.46
C MET A 136 -6.09 0.86 -13.20
N MET A 137 -6.56 1.87 -12.44
CA MET A 137 -6.95 3.18 -12.94
C MET A 137 -5.92 4.28 -12.60
N ALA A 138 -5.13 4.09 -11.53
CA ALA A 138 -4.11 5.07 -11.11
C ALA A 138 -3.00 5.20 -12.16
N THR A 139 -2.66 6.44 -12.51
CA THR A 139 -1.58 6.76 -13.46
C THR A 139 -0.30 7.23 -12.75
N GLY A 140 -0.39 7.55 -11.47
CA GLY A 140 0.71 8.00 -10.64
C GLY A 140 0.53 7.59 -9.19
N GLU A 141 1.53 7.90 -8.39
CA GLU A 141 1.52 7.65 -6.96
C GLU A 141 2.50 8.58 -6.26
N VAL A 142 2.20 8.91 -5.02
CA VAL A 142 3.12 9.62 -4.12
C VAL A 142 3.53 8.69 -2.99
N MET A 143 4.71 8.93 -2.44
CA MET A 143 5.20 8.28 -1.23
C MET A 143 5.56 9.34 -0.21
N SER A 144 5.00 9.23 0.97
CA SER A 144 5.30 10.10 2.10
C SER A 144 5.92 9.32 3.25
N ILE A 145 6.72 10.00 4.06
CA ILE A 145 7.35 9.46 5.27
C ILE A 145 6.98 10.37 6.43
N GLY A 146 6.58 9.78 7.54
CA GLY A 146 6.22 10.48 8.77
C GLY A 146 6.54 9.64 10.01
N ASN A 147 6.46 10.28 11.18
CA ASN A 147 6.66 9.61 12.46
C ASN A 147 5.39 8.92 12.99
N SER A 148 4.25 9.19 12.37
CA SER A 148 2.98 8.51 12.63
C SER A 148 2.22 8.30 11.32
N PHE A 149 1.20 7.42 11.35
CA PHE A 149 0.34 7.17 10.20
C PHE A 149 -0.38 8.46 9.75
N GLU A 150 -0.93 9.20 10.69
CA GLU A 150 -1.66 10.45 10.42
C GLU A 150 -0.77 11.48 9.75
N ALA A 151 0.44 11.67 10.26
CA ALA A 151 1.39 12.62 9.68
C ALA A 151 1.81 12.21 8.26
N ALA A 152 2.08 10.93 8.04
CA ALA A 152 2.42 10.40 6.72
C ALA A 152 1.23 10.50 5.75
N MET A 153 0.00 10.20 6.21
CA MET A 153 -1.21 10.28 5.41
C MET A 153 -1.52 11.72 4.98
N MET A 154 -1.47 12.69 5.91
CA MET A 154 -1.68 14.11 5.59
C MET A 154 -0.65 14.63 4.59
N LYS A 155 0.62 14.25 4.77
CA LYS A 155 1.69 14.59 3.84
C LYS A 155 1.49 13.96 2.46
N ALA A 156 0.95 12.74 2.38
CA ALA A 156 0.59 12.11 1.12
C ALA A 156 -0.52 12.90 0.41
N VAL A 157 -1.60 13.24 1.14
CA VAL A 157 -2.74 13.98 0.61
C VAL A 157 -2.31 15.34 0.05
N SER A 158 -1.49 16.10 0.77
CA SER A 158 -0.98 17.39 0.28
C SER A 158 -0.08 17.25 -0.96
N SER A 159 0.49 16.07 -1.19
CA SER A 159 1.40 15.81 -2.31
C SER A 159 0.73 15.26 -3.57
N ILE A 160 -0.55 14.84 -3.52
CA ILE A 160 -1.25 14.31 -4.70
C ILE A 160 -1.78 15.37 -5.66
N GLU A 161 -1.53 16.65 -5.37
CA GLU A 161 -1.88 17.81 -6.24
C GLU A 161 -3.38 17.97 -6.48
N LEU A 162 -4.21 17.66 -5.49
CA LEU A 162 -5.65 17.95 -5.50
C LEU A 162 -5.98 19.31 -4.86
N GLY A 163 -4.97 20.10 -4.45
CA GLY A 163 -5.17 21.37 -3.74
C GLY A 163 -5.71 21.20 -2.32
N MET A 164 -5.47 20.03 -1.72
CA MET A 164 -5.93 19.66 -0.38
C MET A 164 -4.74 19.47 0.56
N ASP A 165 -4.84 20.01 1.76
CA ASP A 165 -3.83 19.84 2.83
C ASP A 165 -4.31 18.86 3.92
N THR A 166 -5.59 18.49 3.88
CA THR A 166 -6.23 17.59 4.84
C THR A 166 -7.16 16.62 4.11
N LEU A 167 -7.72 15.65 4.84
CA LEU A 167 -8.74 14.75 4.31
C LEU A 167 -10.13 15.41 4.17
N THR A 168 -10.26 16.69 4.56
CA THR A 168 -11.51 17.43 4.39
C THR A 168 -11.72 17.74 2.91
N HIS A 169 -12.82 17.26 2.36
CA HIS A 169 -13.19 17.48 0.97
C HIS A 169 -14.54 18.20 0.89
N LYS A 170 -14.51 19.44 0.42
CA LYS A 170 -15.69 20.33 0.43
C LYS A 170 -16.99 19.71 -0.11
N PRO A 171 -16.98 18.97 -1.23
CA PRO A 171 -18.20 18.34 -1.71
C PRO A 171 -18.91 17.47 -0.68
N PHE A 172 -18.18 16.80 0.20
CA PHE A 172 -18.77 15.96 1.25
C PHE A 172 -19.30 16.75 2.45
N GLU A 173 -18.77 17.95 2.71
CA GLU A 173 -19.27 18.82 3.77
C GLU A 173 -20.70 19.34 3.49
N GLU A 174 -21.10 19.39 2.23
CA GLU A 174 -22.40 19.89 1.77
C GLU A 174 -23.48 18.77 1.73
N LEU A 175 -23.09 17.50 1.84
CA LEU A 175 -24.01 16.37 1.82
C LEU A 175 -24.67 16.13 3.17
N SER A 176 -25.88 15.56 3.16
CA SER A 176 -26.54 15.03 4.36
C SER A 176 -25.85 13.75 4.87
N ASP A 177 -26.16 13.35 6.10
CA ASP A 177 -25.61 12.11 6.68
C ASP A 177 -26.02 10.87 5.88
N ASP A 178 -27.26 10.84 5.38
CA ASP A 178 -27.76 9.74 4.53
C ASP A 178 -26.98 9.65 3.21
N GLU A 179 -26.72 10.81 2.58
CA GLU A 179 -25.92 10.87 1.35
C GLU A 179 -24.46 10.44 1.57
N ILE A 180 -23.86 10.77 2.73
CA ILE A 180 -22.53 10.29 3.11
C ILE A 180 -22.55 8.75 3.27
N VAL A 181 -23.57 8.20 3.94
CA VAL A 181 -23.74 6.76 4.10
C VAL A 181 -23.87 6.08 2.73
N ASP A 182 -24.69 6.62 1.85
CA ASP A 182 -24.88 6.09 0.50
C ASP A 182 -23.59 6.14 -0.31
N HIS A 183 -22.82 7.24 -0.22
CA HIS A 183 -21.56 7.38 -0.93
C HIS A 183 -20.50 6.38 -0.45
N MET A 184 -20.49 6.01 0.84
CA MET A 184 -19.55 5.00 1.35
C MET A 184 -19.69 3.63 0.68
N HIS A 185 -20.84 3.30 0.08
CA HIS A 185 -21.04 2.09 -0.70
C HIS A 185 -20.32 2.15 -2.06
N VAL A 186 -20.00 3.32 -2.56
CA VAL A 186 -19.30 3.50 -3.84
C VAL A 186 -17.80 3.26 -3.66
N GLN A 187 -17.23 2.41 -4.50
CA GLN A 187 -15.79 2.13 -4.51
C GLN A 187 -15.10 3.03 -5.54
N ASP A 188 -14.81 4.25 -5.14
CA ASP A 188 -14.15 5.23 -6.00
C ASP A 188 -12.88 5.84 -5.34
N ALA A 189 -12.25 6.76 -6.07
CA ALA A 189 -11.05 7.46 -5.64
C ALA A 189 -11.30 8.43 -4.46
N GLU A 190 -12.55 8.83 -4.23
CA GLU A 190 -12.94 9.82 -3.23
C GLU A 190 -13.41 9.18 -1.91
N ARG A 191 -13.57 7.85 -1.89
CA ARG A 191 -14.12 7.11 -0.74
C ARG A 191 -13.39 7.37 0.58
N VAL A 192 -12.08 7.55 0.55
CA VAL A 192 -11.29 7.85 1.76
C VAL A 192 -11.69 9.18 2.40
N PHE A 193 -12.00 10.17 1.60
CA PHE A 193 -12.47 11.49 2.06
C PHE A 193 -13.90 11.41 2.60
N CYS A 194 -14.75 10.61 1.96
CA CYS A 194 -16.11 10.31 2.44
C CYS A 194 -16.08 9.62 3.80
N VAL A 195 -15.23 8.61 3.99
CA VAL A 195 -15.04 7.93 5.28
C VAL A 195 -14.53 8.91 6.34
N TYR A 196 -13.61 9.79 6.00
CA TYR A 196 -13.15 10.82 6.93
C TYR A 196 -14.28 11.76 7.37
N GLU A 197 -15.11 12.22 6.44
CA GLU A 197 -16.25 13.08 6.77
C GLU A 197 -17.28 12.33 7.64
N ALA A 198 -17.54 11.05 7.36
CA ALA A 198 -18.40 10.19 8.19
C ALA A 198 -17.89 10.12 9.64
N LEU A 199 -16.59 9.90 9.84
CA LEU A 199 -15.96 9.89 11.17
C LEU A 199 -16.06 11.25 11.87
N LYS A 200 -15.82 12.35 11.14
CA LYS A 200 -15.93 13.72 11.66
C LYS A 200 -17.35 14.05 12.15
N ARG A 201 -18.38 13.50 11.49
CA ARG A 201 -19.79 13.63 11.89
C ARG A 201 -20.21 12.70 13.03
N GLY A 202 -19.34 11.78 13.44
CA GLY A 202 -19.61 10.85 14.52
C GLY A 202 -20.37 9.60 14.09
N ILE A 203 -20.39 9.27 12.79
CA ILE A 203 -20.87 7.96 12.32
C ILE A 203 -19.94 6.90 12.92
N ASP A 204 -20.53 5.90 13.56
CA ASP A 204 -19.77 4.92 14.34
C ASP A 204 -18.94 3.98 13.45
N HIS A 205 -17.82 3.48 14.02
CA HIS A 205 -16.87 2.64 13.31
C HIS A 205 -17.49 1.34 12.80
N GLU A 206 -18.46 0.78 13.54
CA GLU A 206 -19.11 -0.47 13.15
C GLU A 206 -19.96 -0.29 11.89
N THR A 207 -20.68 0.82 11.80
CA THR A 207 -21.43 1.20 10.59
C THR A 207 -20.50 1.40 9.41
N ILE A 208 -19.41 2.16 9.58
CA ILE A 208 -18.41 2.37 8.53
C ILE A 208 -17.81 1.04 8.07
N TRP A 209 -17.42 0.18 9.01
CA TRP A 209 -16.87 -1.14 8.68
C TRP A 209 -17.88 -2.05 7.98
N LYS A 210 -19.14 -2.07 8.40
CA LYS A 210 -20.21 -2.86 7.75
C LYS A 210 -20.37 -2.49 6.29
N ILE A 211 -20.26 -1.21 5.97
CA ILE A 211 -20.41 -0.67 4.61
C ILE A 211 -19.14 -0.88 3.80
N THR A 212 -18.01 -0.43 4.32
CA THR A 212 -16.77 -0.31 3.57
C THR A 212 -15.89 -1.56 3.62
N LYS A 213 -15.99 -2.34 4.69
CA LYS A 213 -15.08 -3.44 5.08
C LYS A 213 -13.62 -2.98 5.29
N ILE A 214 -13.47 -1.71 5.68
CA ILE A 214 -12.20 -1.07 6.02
C ILE A 214 -12.16 -0.83 7.52
#